data_a5f784093b5883286c3fc65a80f76382
#
_entry.id   a5f784093b5883286c3fc65a80f76382
#
_cell.length_a   1.000
_cell.length_b   1.000
_cell.length_c   1.000
_cell.angle_alpha   90.00
_cell.angle_beta   90.00
_cell.angle_gamma   90.00
#
_symmetry.space_group_name_H-M   'P 1'
#
loop_
_entity.id
_entity.type
_entity.pdbx_description
1 polymer ?
#
loop_
_entity_poly.entity_id
_entity_poly.type
_entity_poly.pdbx_seq_one_letter_code
_entity_poly.pdbx_strand_id
1 'polypeptide(L)'
;YRARWIPEKVVKGIAYDTPVPGYQVASTNLLRLWKAEAAESFDFEAFNVGDYYGAVDEKIVSETISKVLYPNDEPEVGKQLRLAQQYFFVSCSLQDILRVHGLSGLPLERFAEKCAIQLNDTHPAIAIAELMRLLIDKRRLAWDAAWDITQRTFGYTNHTLLPEALETWPLPLFRELLPRHLEIIFEINRRFLEEVRLRFPND
;
A
#
# COMPACT_ATOMS: atom_id res chain seq x y z
N TYR A 1 23.28 -1.93 6.75
CA TYR A 1 22.31 -3.04 6.55
C TYR A 1 21.25 -2.58 5.55
N ARG A 2 20.95 -3.44 4.55
CA ARG A 2 19.84 -3.22 3.61
C ARG A 2 18.77 -4.27 3.88
N ALA A 3 17.57 -3.83 4.19
CA ALA A 3 16.44 -4.72 4.31
C ALA A 3 16.01 -5.18 2.91
N ARG A 4 15.68 -6.46 2.79
CA ARG A 4 15.08 -7.05 1.60
C ARG A 4 13.86 -7.84 2.05
N TRP A 5 12.69 -7.34 1.71
CA TRP A 5 11.47 -8.11 1.90
C TRP A 5 11.30 -9.07 0.72
N ILE A 6 11.25 -10.37 1.02
CA ILE A 6 10.99 -11.43 0.06
C ILE A 6 9.55 -11.89 0.33
N PRO A 7 8.59 -11.57 -0.54
CA PRO A 7 7.22 -11.99 -0.34
C PRO A 7 7.09 -13.50 -0.60
N GLU A 8 6.27 -14.17 0.19
CA GLU A 8 5.89 -15.57 -0.03
C GLU A 8 4.96 -15.69 -1.24
N LYS A 9 4.03 -14.75 -1.38
CA LYS A 9 3.06 -14.69 -2.48
C LYS A 9 3.11 -13.36 -3.20
N VAL A 10 2.86 -13.40 -4.50
CA VAL A 10 2.80 -12.22 -5.37
C VAL A 10 1.45 -12.18 -6.08
N VAL A 11 0.79 -11.03 -6.02
CA VAL A 11 -0.50 -10.81 -6.68
C VAL A 11 -0.33 -9.75 -7.75
N LYS A 12 -0.88 -9.99 -8.94
CA LYS A 12 -0.92 -9.01 -10.04
C LYS A 12 -2.05 -8.02 -9.82
N GLY A 13 -1.76 -6.73 -10.00
CA GLY A 13 -2.76 -5.67 -10.07
C GLY A 13 -3.08 -5.32 -11.52
N ILE A 14 -4.30 -5.54 -11.94
CA ILE A 14 -4.78 -5.17 -13.27
C ILE A 14 -5.55 -3.85 -13.16
N ALA A 15 -5.10 -2.83 -13.89
CA ALA A 15 -5.71 -1.51 -13.88
C ALA A 15 -6.95 -1.47 -14.79
N TYR A 16 -8.02 -0.89 -14.29
CA TYR A 16 -9.23 -0.56 -15.04
C TYR A 16 -9.44 0.95 -14.99
N ASP A 17 -9.39 1.58 -16.15
CA ASP A 17 -9.51 3.02 -16.29
C ASP A 17 -10.88 3.41 -16.83
N THR A 18 -11.53 4.33 -16.12
CA THR A 18 -12.77 4.99 -16.59
C THR A 18 -12.50 6.48 -16.78
N PRO A 19 -12.64 7.01 -18.00
CA PRO A 19 -12.49 8.43 -18.23
C PRO A 19 -13.66 9.22 -17.63
N VAL A 20 -13.32 10.31 -16.93
CA VAL A 20 -14.29 11.24 -16.35
C VAL A 20 -14.10 12.60 -17.05
N PRO A 21 -14.84 12.86 -18.13
CA PRO A 21 -14.72 14.12 -18.86
C PRO A 21 -15.26 15.30 -18.06
N GLY A 22 -14.60 16.43 -18.14
CA GLY A 22 -15.09 17.67 -17.58
C GLY A 22 -16.18 18.32 -18.46
N TYR A 23 -17.05 19.15 -17.85
CA TYR A 23 -18.08 19.89 -18.58
C TYR A 23 -17.44 21.06 -19.34
N GLN A 24 -17.58 21.08 -20.68
CA GLN A 24 -17.08 22.13 -21.58
C GLN A 24 -15.57 22.44 -21.44
N VAL A 25 -14.75 21.47 -21.05
CA VAL A 25 -13.29 21.58 -20.98
C VAL A 25 -12.61 20.49 -21.77
N ALA A 26 -11.39 20.75 -22.24
CA ALA A 26 -10.62 19.80 -23.03
C ALA A 26 -9.90 18.73 -22.21
N SER A 27 -10.02 18.77 -20.87
CA SER A 27 -9.36 17.82 -19.95
C SER A 27 -10.29 16.70 -19.53
N THR A 28 -9.72 15.52 -19.35
CA THR A 28 -10.41 14.34 -18.84
C THR A 28 -9.60 13.74 -17.68
N ASN A 29 -10.25 13.55 -16.54
CA ASN A 29 -9.66 12.83 -15.41
C ASN A 29 -9.84 11.32 -15.60
N LEU A 30 -9.06 10.54 -14.88
CA LEU A 30 -9.17 9.09 -14.86
C LEU A 30 -9.60 8.61 -13.46
N LEU A 31 -10.63 7.78 -13.41
CA LEU A 31 -10.90 6.92 -12.28
C LEU A 31 -10.22 5.58 -12.55
N ARG A 32 -9.18 5.26 -11.78
CA ARG A 32 -8.46 3.99 -11.87
C ARG A 32 -8.83 3.07 -10.72
N LEU A 33 -9.30 1.89 -11.05
CA LEU A 33 -9.57 0.80 -10.11
C LEU A 33 -8.64 -0.37 -10.39
N TRP A 34 -8.41 -1.21 -9.39
CA TRP A 34 -7.51 -2.35 -9.46
C TRP A 34 -8.25 -3.65 -9.24
N LYS A 35 -7.97 -4.65 -10.08
CA LYS A 35 -8.41 -6.03 -9.91
C LYS A 35 -7.19 -6.88 -9.57
N ALA A 36 -7.34 -7.73 -8.56
CA ALA A 36 -6.33 -8.69 -8.18
C ALA A 36 -6.43 -9.95 -9.04
N GLU A 37 -5.29 -10.42 -9.55
CA GLU A 37 -5.16 -11.69 -10.26
C GLU A 37 -3.94 -12.45 -9.74
N ALA A 38 -4.00 -13.79 -9.76
CA ALA A 38 -2.88 -14.62 -9.40
C ALA A 38 -1.68 -14.42 -10.36
N ALA A 39 -0.47 -14.56 -9.83
CA ALA A 39 0.73 -14.56 -10.65
C ALA A 39 0.74 -15.76 -11.61
N GLU A 40 0.35 -16.92 -11.09
CA GLU A 40 0.10 -18.15 -11.83
C GLU A 40 -1.34 -18.59 -11.60
N SER A 41 -2.04 -18.97 -12.67
CA SER A 41 -3.46 -19.32 -12.59
C SER A 41 -3.69 -20.79 -12.24
N PHE A 42 -2.65 -21.61 -12.30
CA PHE A 42 -2.74 -23.04 -12.10
C PHE A 42 -1.36 -23.62 -11.76
N ASP A 43 -1.29 -24.40 -10.70
CA ASP A 43 -0.10 -25.10 -10.26
C ASP A 43 -0.09 -26.53 -10.84
N PHE A 44 0.71 -26.74 -11.88
CA PHE A 44 0.86 -28.06 -12.52
C PHE A 44 1.56 -29.08 -11.64
N GLU A 45 2.44 -28.67 -10.73
CA GLU A 45 3.14 -29.59 -9.83
C GLU A 45 2.18 -30.16 -8.79
N ALA A 46 1.40 -29.29 -8.15
CA ALA A 46 0.33 -29.72 -7.25
C ALA A 46 -0.68 -30.65 -7.94
N PHE A 47 -1.11 -30.30 -9.15
CA PHE A 47 -2.04 -31.11 -9.93
C PHE A 47 -1.49 -32.51 -10.24
N ASN A 48 -0.21 -32.62 -10.65
CA ASN A 48 0.41 -33.89 -11.03
C ASN A 48 0.64 -34.83 -9.84
N VAL A 49 0.72 -34.33 -8.60
CA VAL A 49 0.80 -35.16 -7.40
C VAL A 49 -0.59 -35.48 -6.81
N GLY A 50 -1.67 -35.08 -7.49
CA GLY A 50 -3.06 -35.38 -7.12
C GLY A 50 -3.71 -34.34 -6.20
N ASP A 51 -3.05 -33.22 -5.91
CA ASP A 51 -3.61 -32.10 -5.18
C ASP A 51 -4.37 -31.14 -6.15
N TYR A 52 -5.55 -31.58 -6.57
CA TYR A 52 -6.35 -30.85 -7.56
C TYR A 52 -6.92 -29.52 -7.02
N TYR A 53 -7.15 -29.42 -5.72
CA TYR A 53 -7.65 -28.20 -5.07
C TYR A 53 -6.49 -27.21 -4.83
N GLY A 54 -5.36 -27.68 -4.32
CA GLY A 54 -4.15 -26.87 -4.18
C GLY A 54 -3.69 -26.24 -5.48
N ALA A 55 -3.90 -26.94 -6.61
CA ALA A 55 -3.58 -26.45 -7.95
C ALA A 55 -4.29 -25.15 -8.35
N VAL A 56 -5.42 -24.81 -7.71
CA VAL A 56 -6.22 -23.57 -7.96
C VAL A 56 -6.31 -22.64 -6.76
N ASP A 57 -5.82 -23.02 -5.59
CA ASP A 57 -5.95 -22.26 -4.35
C ASP A 57 -5.30 -20.89 -4.44
N GLU A 58 -4.12 -20.78 -5.02
CA GLU A 58 -3.44 -19.51 -5.19
C GLU A 58 -4.27 -18.52 -6.02
N LYS A 59 -4.92 -19.01 -7.07
CA LYS A 59 -5.83 -18.20 -7.88
C LYS A 59 -7.01 -17.68 -7.05
N ILE A 60 -7.65 -18.55 -6.29
CA ILE A 60 -8.82 -18.19 -5.48
C ILE A 60 -8.43 -17.15 -4.41
N VAL A 61 -7.35 -17.39 -3.68
CA VAL A 61 -6.86 -16.50 -2.64
C VAL A 61 -6.51 -15.13 -3.21
N SER A 62 -5.77 -15.09 -4.32
CA SER A 62 -5.34 -13.84 -4.95
C SER A 62 -6.52 -13.03 -5.48
N GLU A 63 -7.44 -13.66 -6.21
CA GLU A 63 -8.60 -12.96 -6.77
C GLU A 63 -9.59 -12.50 -5.69
N THR A 64 -9.65 -13.19 -4.54
CA THR A 64 -10.53 -12.82 -3.42
C THR A 64 -10.19 -11.43 -2.86
N ILE A 65 -8.94 -10.98 -2.94
CA ILE A 65 -8.50 -9.67 -2.45
C ILE A 65 -9.36 -8.53 -3.01
N SER A 66 -9.76 -8.58 -4.26
CA SER A 66 -10.55 -7.51 -4.90
C SER A 66 -11.99 -7.90 -5.23
N LYS A 67 -12.46 -9.07 -4.78
CA LYS A 67 -13.82 -9.59 -5.09
C LYS A 67 -14.92 -8.72 -4.51
N VAL A 68 -14.77 -8.34 -3.23
CA VAL A 68 -15.77 -7.56 -2.48
C VAL A 68 -15.02 -6.54 -1.63
N LEU A 69 -15.40 -5.26 -1.76
CA LEU A 69 -14.90 -4.20 -0.89
C LEU A 69 -15.51 -4.34 0.51
N TYR A 70 -14.73 -3.97 1.53
CA TYR A 70 -15.13 -4.03 2.93
C TYR A 70 -15.62 -5.41 3.35
N PRO A 71 -14.75 -6.43 3.34
CA PRO A 71 -15.11 -7.71 3.91
C PRO A 71 -15.46 -7.54 5.39
N ASN A 72 -16.35 -8.40 5.91
CA ASN A 72 -16.63 -8.43 7.34
C ASN A 72 -15.34 -8.71 8.12
N ASP A 73 -14.97 -7.82 9.03
CA ASP A 73 -13.72 -7.85 9.80
C ASP A 73 -13.94 -8.25 11.28
N GLU A 74 -15.12 -8.73 11.65
CA GLU A 74 -15.33 -9.35 12.97
C GLU A 74 -14.47 -10.61 13.13
N PRO A 75 -14.46 -11.58 12.17
CA PRO A 75 -13.56 -12.71 12.25
C PRO A 75 -12.12 -12.30 11.87
N GLU A 76 -11.15 -12.99 12.43
CA GLU A 76 -9.73 -12.71 12.21
C GLU A 76 -9.31 -12.84 10.73
N VAL A 77 -9.87 -13.83 10.03
CA VAL A 77 -9.67 -14.01 8.58
C VAL A 77 -10.18 -12.81 7.79
N GLY A 78 -11.28 -12.19 8.23
CA GLY A 78 -11.80 -10.98 7.60
C GLY A 78 -10.90 -9.77 7.82
N LYS A 79 -10.31 -9.63 9.02
CA LYS A 79 -9.29 -8.60 9.28
C LYS A 79 -8.07 -8.78 8.38
N GLN A 80 -7.58 -10.01 8.25
CA GLN A 80 -6.46 -10.34 7.37
C GLN A 80 -6.76 -9.96 5.92
N LEU A 81 -7.93 -10.34 5.41
CA LEU A 81 -8.35 -9.99 4.05
C LEU A 81 -8.45 -8.47 3.87
N ARG A 82 -9.02 -7.75 4.85
CA ARG A 82 -9.15 -6.28 4.79
C ARG A 82 -7.79 -5.59 4.76
N LEU A 83 -6.84 -6.01 5.60
CA LEU A 83 -5.49 -5.47 5.59
C LEU A 83 -4.77 -5.77 4.26
N ALA A 84 -4.89 -7.00 3.75
CA ALA A 84 -4.34 -7.38 2.45
C ALA A 84 -4.93 -6.55 1.31
N GLN A 85 -6.25 -6.29 1.35
CA GLN A 85 -6.96 -5.47 0.38
C GLN A 85 -6.47 -4.01 0.39
N GLN A 86 -6.34 -3.39 1.56
CA GLN A 86 -5.83 -2.02 1.70
C GLN A 86 -4.40 -1.91 1.15
N TYR A 87 -3.53 -2.85 1.53
CA TYR A 87 -2.17 -2.90 1.01
C TYR A 87 -2.13 -3.08 -0.51
N PHE A 88 -2.93 -3.99 -1.05
CA PHE A 88 -2.99 -4.26 -2.49
C PHE A 88 -3.32 -2.99 -3.28
N PHE A 89 -4.39 -2.28 -2.93
CA PHE A 89 -4.80 -1.07 -3.65
C PHE A 89 -3.77 0.04 -3.52
N VAL A 90 -3.20 0.23 -2.35
CA VAL A 90 -2.16 1.22 -2.09
C VAL A 90 -0.89 0.92 -2.89
N SER A 91 -0.42 -0.32 -2.83
CA SER A 91 0.81 -0.72 -3.50
C SER A 91 0.71 -0.63 -5.02
N CYS A 92 -0.41 -1.10 -5.60
CA CYS A 92 -0.68 -0.95 -7.04
C CYS A 92 -0.67 0.51 -7.46
N SER A 93 -1.38 1.37 -6.72
CA SER A 93 -1.48 2.79 -7.04
C SER A 93 -0.14 3.50 -6.94
N LEU A 94 0.61 3.29 -5.87
CA LEU A 94 1.91 3.95 -5.68
C LEU A 94 2.97 3.47 -6.68
N GLN A 95 2.99 2.19 -7.01
CA GLN A 95 3.91 1.66 -8.01
C GLN A 95 3.60 2.25 -9.40
N ASP A 96 2.33 2.40 -9.76
CA ASP A 96 1.95 3.02 -11.03
C ASP A 96 2.26 4.53 -11.06
N ILE A 97 1.98 5.27 -9.99
CA ILE A 97 2.33 6.69 -9.89
C ILE A 97 3.85 6.88 -10.03
N LEU A 98 4.66 6.06 -9.36
CA LEU A 98 6.13 6.10 -9.50
C LEU A 98 6.60 5.71 -10.91
N ARG A 99 5.92 4.77 -11.57
CA ARG A 99 6.19 4.41 -12.96
C ARG A 99 5.92 5.58 -13.90
N VAL A 100 4.76 6.23 -13.74
CA VAL A 100 4.38 7.40 -14.56
C VAL A 100 5.35 8.56 -14.33
N HIS A 101 5.73 8.82 -13.06
CA HIS A 101 6.76 9.82 -12.75
C HIS A 101 8.09 9.50 -13.45
N GLY A 102 8.51 8.24 -13.44
CA GLY A 102 9.72 7.79 -14.13
C GLY A 102 9.70 8.03 -15.64
N LEU A 103 8.53 7.92 -16.27
CA LEU A 103 8.35 8.22 -17.70
C LEU A 103 8.53 9.71 -18.02
N SER A 104 8.34 10.59 -17.05
CA SER A 104 8.57 12.05 -17.25
C SER A 104 10.05 12.44 -17.33
N GLY A 105 10.96 11.52 -16.98
CA GLY A 105 12.41 11.79 -16.92
C GLY A 105 12.85 12.70 -15.78
N LEU A 106 11.94 13.06 -14.88
CA LEU A 106 12.25 13.91 -13.73
C LEU A 106 12.90 13.09 -12.60
N PRO A 107 13.86 13.68 -11.87
CA PRO A 107 14.48 13.02 -10.73
C PRO A 107 13.45 12.81 -9.59
N LEU A 108 13.67 11.79 -8.76
CA LEU A 108 12.74 11.43 -7.67
C LEU A 108 12.60 12.52 -6.61
N GLU A 109 13.60 13.35 -6.43
CA GLU A 109 13.59 14.51 -5.50
C GLU A 109 12.48 15.51 -5.85
N ARG A 110 12.06 15.51 -7.13
CA ARG A 110 10.97 16.36 -7.64
C ARG A 110 9.60 15.66 -7.64
N PHE A 111 9.52 14.45 -7.08
CA PHE A 111 8.27 13.67 -7.05
C PHE A 111 7.12 14.45 -6.40
N ALA A 112 7.35 15.03 -5.22
CA ALA A 112 6.34 15.80 -4.49
C ALA A 112 5.92 17.12 -5.18
N GLU A 113 6.69 17.62 -6.16
CA GLU A 113 6.29 18.78 -6.97
C GLU A 113 5.23 18.42 -8.03
N LYS A 114 5.13 17.15 -8.38
CA LYS A 114 4.26 16.64 -9.44
C LYS A 114 3.13 15.74 -8.94
N CYS A 115 3.31 15.17 -7.75
CA CYS A 115 2.39 14.20 -7.18
C CYS A 115 1.95 14.67 -5.79
N ALA A 116 0.68 15.05 -5.68
CA ALA A 116 0.00 15.28 -4.40
C ALA A 116 -1.04 14.17 -4.22
N ILE A 117 -0.96 13.46 -3.10
CA ILE A 117 -1.82 12.31 -2.81
C ILE A 117 -2.62 12.61 -1.55
N GLN A 118 -3.95 12.69 -1.69
CA GLN A 118 -4.84 12.86 -0.55
C GLN A 118 -5.28 11.48 -0.04
N LEU A 119 -4.94 11.20 1.21
CA LEU A 119 -5.41 10.01 1.92
C LEU A 119 -6.79 10.31 2.52
N ASN A 120 -7.78 9.58 2.03
CA ASN A 120 -9.16 9.77 2.43
C ASN A 120 -9.49 8.75 3.53
N ASP A 121 -9.49 9.20 4.78
CA ASP A 121 -9.60 8.39 6.00
C ASP A 121 -8.39 7.46 6.26
N THR A 122 -8.52 6.54 7.22
CA THR A 122 -7.45 5.63 7.66
C THR A 122 -7.19 4.49 6.68
N HIS A 123 -8.15 4.16 5.83
CA HIS A 123 -8.07 3.01 4.92
C HIS A 123 -6.80 2.98 4.05
N PRO A 124 -6.36 4.09 3.43
CA PRO A 124 -5.13 4.14 2.65
C PRO A 124 -3.89 4.59 3.46
N ALA A 125 -3.96 4.73 4.78
CA ALA A 125 -2.87 5.29 5.59
C ALA A 125 -1.54 4.52 5.47
N ILE A 126 -1.60 3.23 5.13
CA ILE A 126 -0.42 2.40 4.87
C ILE A 126 0.41 2.90 3.68
N ALA A 127 -0.15 3.79 2.85
CA ALA A 127 0.54 4.40 1.72
C ALA A 127 1.82 5.15 2.14
N ILE A 128 1.85 5.71 3.34
CA ILE A 128 3.02 6.40 3.88
C ILE A 128 4.18 5.40 4.03
N ALA A 129 3.93 4.27 4.68
CA ALA A 129 4.95 3.22 4.86
C ALA A 129 5.32 2.54 3.54
N GLU A 130 4.36 2.36 2.63
CA GLU A 130 4.62 1.77 1.31
C GLU A 130 5.45 2.69 0.42
N LEU A 131 5.18 4.00 0.39
CA LEU A 131 6.02 4.92 -0.37
C LEU A 131 7.45 4.95 0.18
N MET A 132 7.62 4.99 1.52
CA MET A 132 8.94 4.88 2.15
C MET A 132 9.67 3.60 1.73
N ARG A 133 8.97 2.44 1.76
CA ARG A 133 9.54 1.16 1.32
C ARG A 133 9.96 1.21 -0.14
N LEU A 134 9.13 1.73 -1.03
CA LEU A 134 9.43 1.84 -2.46
C LEU A 134 10.64 2.75 -2.71
N LEU A 135 10.71 3.88 -2.02
CA LEU A 135 11.82 4.82 -2.16
C LEU A 135 13.14 4.27 -1.60
N ILE A 136 13.11 3.65 -0.42
CA ILE A 136 14.32 3.13 0.25
C ILE A 136 14.76 1.80 -0.37
N ASP A 137 13.86 0.81 -0.42
CA ASP A 137 14.24 -0.56 -0.74
C ASP A 137 14.35 -0.78 -2.26
N LYS A 138 13.49 -0.15 -3.07
CA LYS A 138 13.48 -0.29 -4.54
C LYS A 138 14.29 0.79 -5.25
N ARG A 139 14.17 2.05 -4.83
CA ARG A 139 14.85 3.19 -5.45
C ARG A 139 16.16 3.58 -4.78
N ARG A 140 16.47 2.97 -3.61
CA ARG A 140 17.73 3.11 -2.88
C ARG A 140 18.04 4.52 -2.36
N LEU A 141 17.00 5.31 -2.09
CA LEU A 141 17.17 6.59 -1.43
C LEU A 141 17.59 6.40 0.03
N ALA A 142 18.33 7.39 0.56
CA ALA A 142 18.54 7.51 1.99
C ALA A 142 17.22 7.79 2.70
N TRP A 143 17.12 7.41 3.99
CA TRP A 143 15.91 7.58 4.78
C TRP A 143 15.39 9.02 4.77
N ASP A 144 16.27 9.98 5.05
CA ASP A 144 15.85 11.37 5.20
C ASP A 144 15.34 11.98 3.89
N ALA A 145 15.95 11.62 2.75
CA ALA A 145 15.47 12.02 1.43
C ALA A 145 14.10 11.38 1.10
N ALA A 146 13.94 10.09 1.42
CA ALA A 146 12.66 9.40 1.22
C ALA A 146 11.56 9.98 2.12
N TRP A 147 11.90 10.33 3.36
CA TRP A 147 10.96 10.92 4.32
C TRP A 147 10.52 12.32 3.91
N ASP A 148 11.45 13.19 3.47
CA ASP A 148 11.11 14.51 2.94
C ASP A 148 10.15 14.44 1.75
N ILE A 149 10.41 13.54 0.80
CA ILE A 149 9.51 13.31 -0.34
C ILE A 149 8.14 12.85 0.17
N THR A 150 8.09 11.89 1.08
CA THR A 150 6.86 11.30 1.60
C THR A 150 6.00 12.35 2.32
N GLN A 151 6.60 13.15 3.21
CA GLN A 151 5.88 14.21 3.94
C GLN A 151 5.29 15.27 3.02
N ARG A 152 5.99 15.63 1.94
CA ARG A 152 5.52 16.63 0.96
C ARG A 152 4.50 16.07 -0.04
N THR A 153 4.40 14.75 -0.14
CA THR A 153 3.50 14.08 -1.10
C THR A 153 2.10 13.87 -0.55
N PHE A 154 1.97 13.52 0.75
CA PHE A 154 0.71 13.09 1.32
C PHE A 154 -0.01 14.20 2.10
N GLY A 155 -1.31 14.31 1.84
CA GLY A 155 -2.27 14.94 2.73
C GLY A 155 -3.22 13.88 3.32
N TYR A 156 -3.82 14.16 4.48
CA TYR A 156 -4.72 13.24 5.17
C TYR A 156 -5.99 13.96 5.60
N THR A 157 -7.13 13.30 5.41
CA THR A 157 -8.42 13.77 5.89
C THR A 157 -9.08 12.71 6.76
N ASN A 158 -9.40 13.07 8.01
CA ASN A 158 -10.25 12.28 8.87
C ASN A 158 -11.70 12.77 8.75
N HIS A 159 -12.63 11.84 8.59
CA HIS A 159 -14.07 12.14 8.41
C HIS A 159 -14.91 11.97 9.67
N THR A 160 -14.34 11.39 10.73
CA THR A 160 -15.10 11.07 11.94
C THR A 160 -14.35 11.41 13.21
N LEU A 161 -15.10 11.84 14.22
CA LEU A 161 -14.58 12.14 15.56
C LEU A 161 -14.66 10.94 16.51
N LEU A 162 -15.30 9.85 16.10
CA LEU A 162 -15.48 8.67 16.93
C LEU A 162 -14.21 7.82 16.95
N PRO A 163 -13.64 7.50 18.13
CA PRO A 163 -12.42 6.70 18.24
C PRO A 163 -12.49 5.34 17.58
N GLU A 164 -13.66 4.70 17.56
CA GLU A 164 -13.90 3.40 16.91
C GLU A 164 -13.76 3.43 15.39
N ALA A 165 -13.82 4.61 14.79
CA ALA A 165 -13.57 4.77 13.36
C ALA A 165 -12.08 4.83 12.99
N LEU A 166 -11.20 4.98 13.99
CA LEU A 166 -9.77 4.87 13.79
C LEU A 166 -9.38 3.40 13.79
N GLU A 167 -8.92 2.90 12.64
CA GLU A 167 -8.54 1.51 12.50
C GLU A 167 -7.35 1.15 13.39
N THR A 168 -7.48 0.04 14.08
CA THR A 168 -6.41 -0.56 14.88
C THR A 168 -6.16 -1.98 14.40
N TRP A 169 -4.89 -2.32 14.17
CA TRP A 169 -4.49 -3.63 13.69
C TRP A 169 -3.73 -4.39 14.77
N PRO A 170 -4.07 -5.67 15.06
CA PRO A 170 -3.27 -6.50 15.93
C PRO A 170 -1.82 -6.61 15.40
N LEU A 171 -0.84 -6.33 16.26
CA LEU A 171 0.57 -6.40 15.87
C LEU A 171 0.99 -7.77 15.28
N PRO A 172 0.53 -8.92 15.80
CA PRO A 172 0.85 -10.21 15.19
C PRO A 172 0.40 -10.31 13.74
N LEU A 173 -0.85 -9.93 13.44
CA LEU A 173 -1.41 -9.92 12.09
C LEU A 173 -0.64 -9.00 11.15
N PHE A 174 -0.34 -7.79 11.62
CA PHE A 174 0.39 -6.81 10.81
C PHE A 174 1.83 -7.28 10.53
N ARG A 175 2.47 -7.89 11.52
CA ARG A 175 3.83 -8.46 11.38
C ARG A 175 3.88 -9.62 10.40
N GLU A 176 2.88 -10.47 10.40
CA GLU A 176 2.78 -11.61 9.49
C GLU A 176 2.62 -11.14 8.03
N LEU A 177 1.66 -10.25 7.77
CA LEU A 177 1.37 -9.79 6.42
C LEU A 177 2.39 -8.79 5.88
N LEU A 178 2.80 -7.82 6.69
CA LEU A 178 3.51 -6.61 6.27
C LEU A 178 4.70 -6.31 7.18
N PRO A 179 5.62 -7.25 7.40
CA PRO A 179 6.72 -7.11 8.35
C PRO A 179 7.61 -5.89 8.05
N ARG A 180 7.89 -5.63 6.78
CA ARG A 180 8.73 -4.51 6.38
C ARG A 180 8.06 -3.15 6.62
N HIS A 181 6.75 -3.06 6.41
CA HIS A 181 5.98 -1.84 6.71
C HIS A 181 5.95 -1.57 8.20
N LEU A 182 5.82 -2.62 9.02
CA LEU A 182 5.87 -2.49 10.47
C LEU A 182 7.20 -1.93 10.96
N GLU A 183 8.32 -2.40 10.42
CA GLU A 183 9.65 -1.85 10.72
C GLU A 183 9.75 -0.36 10.37
N ILE A 184 9.24 0.02 9.20
CA ILE A 184 9.23 1.43 8.76
C ILE A 184 8.36 2.28 9.69
N ILE A 185 7.17 1.80 10.07
CA ILE A 185 6.28 2.50 10.99
C ILE A 185 6.95 2.70 12.36
N PHE A 186 7.60 1.68 12.89
CA PHE A 186 8.34 1.80 14.15
C PHE A 186 9.51 2.78 14.07
N GLU A 187 10.22 2.82 12.95
CA GLU A 187 11.29 3.79 12.77
C GLU A 187 10.76 5.23 12.63
N ILE A 188 9.64 5.43 11.95
CA ILE A 188 8.95 6.74 11.90
C ILE A 188 8.57 7.17 13.32
N ASN A 189 7.94 6.29 14.09
CA ASN A 189 7.53 6.56 15.46
C ASN A 189 8.72 6.87 16.38
N ARG A 190 9.81 6.10 16.27
CA ARG A 190 11.03 6.32 17.04
C ARG A 190 11.60 7.72 16.79
N ARG A 191 11.73 8.11 15.52
CA ARG A 191 12.25 9.43 15.12
C ARG A 191 11.33 10.56 15.59
N PHE A 192 10.04 10.39 15.45
CA PHE A 192 9.04 11.35 15.94
C PHE A 192 9.15 11.56 17.46
N LEU A 193 9.23 10.48 18.23
CA LEU A 193 9.37 10.57 19.69
C LEU A 193 10.71 11.19 20.10
N GLU A 194 11.79 10.95 19.37
CA GLU A 194 13.08 11.65 19.60
C GLU A 194 12.94 13.16 19.37
N GLU A 195 12.29 13.56 18.28
CA GLU A 195 12.03 14.97 17.99
C GLU A 195 11.19 15.63 19.09
N VAL A 196 10.12 14.95 19.57
CA VAL A 196 9.29 15.43 20.67
C VAL A 196 10.11 15.62 21.94
N ARG A 197 10.94 14.64 22.31
CA ARG A 197 11.81 14.73 23.50
C ARG A 197 12.82 15.88 23.42
N LEU A 198 13.33 16.18 22.22
CA LEU A 198 14.24 17.29 22.03
C LEU A 198 13.53 18.65 22.15
N ARG A 199 12.29 18.74 21.68
CA ARG A 199 11.49 19.97 21.74
C ARG A 199 10.89 20.21 23.12
N PHE A 200 10.55 19.14 23.84
CA PHE A 200 9.88 19.17 25.14
C PHE A 200 10.64 18.30 26.16
N PRO A 201 11.86 18.70 26.58
CA PRO A 201 12.73 17.85 27.39
C PRO A 201 12.24 17.63 28.84
N ASN A 202 11.24 18.39 29.27
CA ASN A 202 10.69 18.33 30.65
C ASN A 202 9.24 17.81 30.70
N ASP A 203 8.73 17.22 29.61
CA ASP A 203 7.36 16.72 29.53
C ASP A 203 7.30 15.18 29.62
#